data_e80a64bc1b53caaa8f2d24b51b4ee31e
#
_entry.id   e80a64bc1b53caaa8f2d24b51b4ee31e
#
_cell.length_a   1.000
_cell.length_b   1.000
_cell.length_c   1.000
_cell.angle_alpha   90.00
_cell.angle_beta   90.00
_cell.angle_gamma   90.00
#
_symmetry.space_group_name_H-M   'P 1'
#
loop_
_entity.id
_entity.type
_entity.pdbx_description
1 polymer ?
#
loop_
_entity_poly.entity_id
_entity_poly.type
_entity_poly.pdbx_seq_one_letter_code
_entity_poly.pdbx_strand_id
1 'polypeptide(L)'
;ADSCNHRVQVFDGDGTFLREHGGPGAASGEFSYPYDVRVDEQGRQYVCEFGNSRVTVLDSDDQVLEIIGGAGSKPGQFNNPWSLALDSRGNLYVADSQNHRVQKLIRREPAPEFQLSSSPN
;
A
#
# COMPACT_ATOMS: atom_id res chain seq x y z
N ALA A 1 0.19 -11.19 3.53
CA ALA A 1 0.60 -10.41 4.70
C ALA A 1 0.81 -11.34 5.86
N ASP A 2 1.97 -11.26 6.44
CA ASP A 2 2.32 -12.06 7.62
C ASP A 2 2.38 -11.11 8.80
N SER A 3 1.22 -10.73 9.29
CA SER A 3 1.06 -9.56 10.15
C SER A 3 1.81 -9.63 11.48
N CYS A 4 1.79 -10.77 12.15
CA CYS A 4 2.47 -10.87 13.44
C CYS A 4 3.99 -10.93 13.32
N ASN A 5 4.51 -11.17 12.12
CA ASN A 5 5.94 -11.14 11.86
C ASN A 5 6.34 -9.85 11.13
N HIS A 6 5.40 -8.94 10.94
CA HIS A 6 5.65 -7.61 10.37
C HIS A 6 6.32 -7.68 9.00
N ARG A 7 5.87 -8.61 8.17
CA ARG A 7 6.50 -8.81 6.86
C ARG A 7 5.48 -9.23 5.81
N VAL A 8 5.92 -9.19 4.56
CA VAL A 8 5.19 -9.73 3.41
C VAL A 8 6.01 -10.88 2.86
N GLN A 9 5.37 -12.00 2.60
CA GLN A 9 6.02 -13.14 1.96
C GLN A 9 5.48 -13.30 0.56
N VAL A 10 6.35 -13.63 -0.38
CA VAL A 10 6.00 -13.79 -1.79
C VAL A 10 6.20 -15.24 -2.18
N PHE A 11 5.17 -15.81 -2.78
CA PHE A 11 5.18 -17.20 -3.26
C PHE A 11 4.85 -17.21 -4.74
N ASP A 12 5.29 -18.24 -5.46
CA ASP A 12 4.89 -18.39 -6.85
C ASP A 12 3.50 -19.04 -6.93
N GLY A 13 3.02 -19.26 -8.13
CA GLY A 13 1.69 -19.83 -8.35
C GLY A 13 1.53 -21.25 -7.84
N ASP A 14 2.61 -21.94 -7.58
CA ASP A 14 2.58 -23.30 -7.04
C ASP A 14 2.72 -23.33 -5.53
N GLY A 15 2.82 -22.17 -4.89
CA GLY A 15 2.97 -22.09 -3.45
C GLY A 15 4.40 -22.20 -2.97
N THR A 16 5.38 -22.14 -3.86
CA THR A 16 6.78 -22.19 -3.47
C THR A 16 7.21 -20.82 -2.99
N PHE A 17 7.85 -20.78 -1.84
CA PHE A 17 8.35 -19.53 -1.26
C PHE A 17 9.46 -18.95 -2.14
N LEU A 18 9.34 -17.68 -2.48
CA LEU A 18 10.34 -16.99 -3.28
C LEU A 18 11.18 -16.04 -2.45
N ARG A 19 10.56 -15.18 -1.67
CA ARG A 19 11.26 -14.18 -0.87
C ARG A 19 10.35 -13.56 0.15
N GLU A 20 10.94 -12.80 1.04
CA GLU A 20 10.17 -11.99 1.99
C GLU A 20 10.75 -10.59 2.04
N HIS A 21 9.94 -9.61 2.45
CA HIS A 21 10.42 -8.26 2.67
C HIS A 21 9.62 -7.61 3.78
N GLY A 22 10.19 -6.54 4.35
CA GLY A 22 9.61 -5.85 5.48
C GLY A 22 10.45 -6.05 6.73
N GLY A 23 9.77 -6.21 7.83
CA GLY A 23 10.37 -6.30 9.15
C GLY A 23 9.76 -5.23 10.04
N PRO A 24 9.84 -5.37 11.37
CA PRO A 24 9.13 -4.47 12.28
C PRO A 24 9.72 -3.08 12.28
N GLY A 25 8.86 -2.06 12.22
CA GLY A 25 9.28 -0.68 12.34
C GLY A 25 8.43 0.27 11.55
N ALA A 26 8.84 1.52 11.53
CA ALA A 26 8.14 2.60 10.84
C ALA A 26 9.03 3.28 9.79
N ALA A 27 10.25 2.83 9.59
CA ALA A 27 11.10 3.37 8.55
C ALA A 27 10.60 2.91 7.17
N SER A 28 11.10 3.53 6.13
CA SER A 28 10.74 3.16 4.77
C SER A 28 11.13 1.70 4.52
N GLY A 29 10.17 0.90 4.08
CA GLY A 29 10.40 -0.52 3.84
C GLY A 29 10.23 -1.40 5.06
N GLU A 30 9.99 -0.83 6.23
CA GLU A 30 9.59 -1.57 7.42
C GLU A 30 8.08 -1.53 7.57
N PHE A 31 7.52 -2.51 8.25
CA PHE A 31 6.08 -2.58 8.45
C PHE A 31 5.75 -2.78 9.92
N SER A 32 4.55 -2.36 10.30
CA SER A 32 4.00 -2.68 11.61
C SER A 32 2.61 -3.23 11.40
N TYR A 33 2.45 -4.52 11.68
CA TYR A 33 1.20 -5.26 11.51
C TYR A 33 0.58 -5.02 10.13
N PRO A 34 1.21 -5.53 9.06
CA PRO A 34 0.61 -5.45 7.73
C PRO A 34 -0.59 -6.41 7.68
N TYR A 35 -1.78 -5.86 7.53
CA TYR A 35 -3.00 -6.66 7.58
C TYR A 35 -3.50 -7.04 6.19
N ASP A 36 -3.10 -6.34 5.16
CA ASP A 36 -3.58 -6.62 3.80
C ASP A 36 -2.54 -6.20 2.78
N VAL A 37 -2.47 -6.91 1.69
CA VAL A 37 -1.60 -6.60 0.55
C VAL A 37 -2.42 -6.76 -0.71
N ARG A 38 -2.42 -5.75 -1.56
CA ARG A 38 -3.03 -5.81 -2.88
C ARG A 38 -1.97 -5.54 -3.92
N VAL A 39 -2.11 -6.16 -5.08
CA VAL A 39 -1.15 -6.02 -6.17
C VAL A 39 -1.92 -5.59 -7.41
N ASP A 40 -1.45 -4.53 -8.07
CA ASP A 40 -2.12 -4.06 -9.28
C ASP A 40 -1.50 -4.69 -10.53
N GLU A 41 -1.99 -4.28 -11.71
CA GLU A 41 -1.57 -4.87 -12.97
C GLU A 41 -0.12 -4.57 -13.31
N GLN A 42 0.45 -3.52 -12.75
CA GLN A 42 1.85 -3.18 -12.96
C GLN A 42 2.76 -3.85 -11.94
N GLY A 43 2.21 -4.69 -11.08
CA GLY A 43 3.00 -5.37 -10.06
C GLY A 43 3.28 -4.52 -8.83
N ARG A 44 2.67 -3.34 -8.71
CA ARG A 44 2.85 -2.52 -7.52
C ARG A 44 2.10 -3.17 -6.36
N GLN A 45 2.76 -3.18 -5.21
CA GLN A 45 2.23 -3.78 -4.00
C GLN A 45 1.74 -2.67 -3.09
N TYR A 46 0.53 -2.83 -2.57
CA TYR A 46 -0.07 -1.87 -1.63
C TYR A 46 -0.20 -2.60 -0.31
N VAL A 47 0.55 -2.18 0.69
CA VAL A 47 0.62 -2.84 2.00
C VAL A 47 -0.11 -1.98 3.02
N CYS A 48 -1.17 -2.54 3.59
CA CYS A 48 -1.96 -1.86 4.62
C CYS A 48 -1.32 -2.12 5.97
N GLU A 49 -0.77 -1.09 6.60
CA GLU A 49 -0.09 -1.25 7.87
C GLU A 49 -0.96 -0.73 9.01
N PHE A 50 -1.63 -1.65 9.68
CA PHE A 50 -2.48 -1.34 10.82
C PHE A 50 -1.70 -0.58 11.89
N GLY A 51 -0.50 -1.05 12.21
CA GLY A 51 0.28 -0.48 13.32
C GLY A 51 0.87 0.89 13.04
N ASN A 52 1.14 1.21 11.77
CA ASN A 52 1.69 2.52 11.40
C ASN A 52 0.63 3.47 10.84
N SER A 53 -0.62 3.04 10.77
CA SER A 53 -1.73 3.84 10.25
C SER A 53 -1.41 4.41 8.87
N ARG A 54 -0.90 3.58 7.97
CA ARG A 54 -0.47 4.04 6.64
C ARG A 54 -0.59 2.91 5.62
N VAL A 55 -0.44 3.28 4.35
CA VAL A 55 -0.31 2.33 3.26
C VAL A 55 1.04 2.59 2.59
N THR A 56 1.86 1.56 2.48
CA THR A 56 3.13 1.65 1.77
C THR A 56 2.96 1.03 0.40
N VAL A 57 3.36 1.76 -0.64
CA VAL A 57 3.29 1.28 -2.02
C VAL A 57 4.71 0.95 -2.48
N LEU A 58 4.89 -0.27 -2.98
CA LEU A 58 6.19 -0.74 -3.45
C LEU A 58 6.06 -1.19 -4.90
N ASP A 59 7.17 -1.18 -5.62
CA ASP A 59 7.18 -1.74 -6.98
C ASP A 59 7.39 -3.25 -6.91
N SER A 60 7.49 -3.88 -8.07
CA SER A 60 7.63 -5.33 -8.15
C SER A 60 9.00 -5.83 -7.67
N ASP A 61 9.95 -4.94 -7.47
CA ASP A 61 11.26 -5.26 -6.92
C ASP A 61 11.33 -4.91 -5.43
N ASP A 62 10.19 -4.70 -4.79
CA ASP A 62 10.06 -4.41 -3.37
C ASP A 62 10.69 -3.06 -2.96
N GLN A 63 10.81 -2.14 -3.91
CA GLN A 63 11.30 -0.79 -3.61
C GLN A 63 10.13 0.11 -3.29
N VAL A 64 10.25 0.91 -2.25
CA VAL A 64 9.17 1.80 -1.83
C VAL A 64 9.02 2.94 -2.82
N LEU A 65 7.81 3.07 -3.36
CA LEU A 65 7.47 4.16 -4.27
C LEU A 65 6.83 5.32 -3.53
N GLU A 66 6.01 5.01 -2.53
CA GLU A 66 5.21 6.04 -1.89
C GLU A 66 4.68 5.54 -0.56
N ILE A 67 4.51 6.45 0.38
CA ILE A 67 3.85 6.16 1.64
C ILE A 67 2.65 7.07 1.75
N ILE A 68 1.47 6.50 1.95
CA ILE A 68 0.21 7.21 1.97
C ILE A 68 -0.34 7.18 3.38
N GLY A 69 -0.76 8.32 3.88
CA GLY A 69 -1.44 8.40 5.16
C GLY A 69 -0.52 8.75 6.31
N GLY A 70 -0.86 8.24 7.45
CA GLY A 70 -0.28 8.56 8.72
C GLY A 70 -1.41 8.71 9.71
N ALA A 71 -1.13 8.64 10.98
CA ALA A 71 -2.16 8.60 12.01
C ALA A 71 -2.96 9.89 12.07
N GLY A 72 -4.28 9.77 12.10
CA GLY A 72 -5.15 10.92 12.25
C GLY A 72 -6.54 10.67 11.71
N SER A 73 -7.37 11.69 11.76
CA SER A 73 -8.77 11.61 11.32
C SER A 73 -9.09 12.55 10.17
N LYS A 74 -8.12 13.31 9.68
CA LYS A 74 -8.34 14.20 8.53
C LYS A 74 -8.37 13.39 7.25
N PRO A 75 -8.93 13.94 6.17
CA PRO A 75 -8.86 13.26 4.89
C PRO A 75 -7.42 12.92 4.52
N GLY A 76 -7.19 11.69 4.11
CA GLY A 76 -5.85 11.21 3.78
C GLY A 76 -5.05 10.70 4.97
N GLN A 77 -5.57 10.84 6.18
CA GLN A 77 -5.00 10.22 7.37
C GLN A 77 -5.82 9.00 7.75
N PHE A 78 -5.22 8.06 8.47
CA PHE A 78 -5.89 6.84 8.87
C PHE A 78 -5.72 6.59 10.36
N ASN A 79 -6.59 5.76 10.89
CA ASN A 79 -6.46 5.29 12.25
C ASN A 79 -6.66 3.77 12.23
N ASN A 80 -5.56 3.05 12.29
CA ASN A 80 -5.52 1.58 12.26
C ASN A 80 -6.31 1.03 11.06
N PRO A 81 -5.86 1.28 9.83
CA PRO A 81 -6.53 0.76 8.65
C PRO A 81 -6.43 -0.75 8.61
N TRP A 82 -7.48 -1.40 8.11
CA TRP A 82 -7.61 -2.85 8.22
C TRP A 82 -7.49 -3.57 6.89
N SER A 83 -8.02 -3.00 5.82
CA SER A 83 -7.99 -3.67 4.53
C SER A 83 -8.02 -2.68 3.38
N LEU A 84 -7.69 -3.19 2.21
CA LEU A 84 -7.59 -2.42 0.98
C LEU A 84 -8.40 -3.06 -0.12
N ALA A 85 -8.78 -2.26 -1.10
CA ALA A 85 -9.30 -2.76 -2.38
C ALA A 85 -8.80 -1.84 -3.47
N LEU A 86 -8.62 -2.38 -4.66
CA LEU A 86 -8.26 -1.62 -5.85
C LEU A 86 -9.37 -1.79 -6.87
N ASP A 87 -9.71 -0.72 -7.59
CA ASP A 87 -10.62 -0.85 -8.71
C ASP A 87 -9.83 -0.96 -10.00
N SER A 88 -10.54 -1.10 -11.12
CA SER A 88 -9.90 -1.31 -12.42
C SER A 88 -9.13 -0.09 -12.92
N ARG A 89 -9.35 1.07 -12.31
CA ARG A 89 -8.63 2.28 -12.67
C ARG A 89 -7.44 2.54 -11.75
N GLY A 90 -7.19 1.62 -10.81
CA GLY A 90 -6.09 1.77 -9.87
C GLY A 90 -6.38 2.67 -8.69
N ASN A 91 -7.65 3.05 -8.48
CA ASN A 91 -8.02 3.80 -7.29
C ASN A 91 -7.98 2.88 -6.08
N LEU A 92 -7.56 3.42 -4.95
CA LEU A 92 -7.36 2.66 -3.74
C LEU A 92 -8.45 2.99 -2.74
N TYR A 93 -9.04 1.95 -2.17
CA TYR A 93 -10.04 2.08 -1.12
C TYR A 93 -9.44 1.54 0.16
N VAL A 94 -9.48 2.32 1.23
CA VAL A 94 -8.90 1.95 2.51
C VAL A 94 -10.00 1.87 3.56
N ALA A 95 -10.12 0.72 4.20
CA ALA A 95 -11.02 0.58 5.34
C ALA A 95 -10.33 1.19 6.55
N ASP A 96 -10.69 2.42 6.86
CA ASP A 96 -10.09 3.23 7.92
C ASP A 96 -10.85 2.95 9.22
N SER A 97 -10.56 1.79 9.82
CA SER A 97 -11.48 1.15 10.76
C SER A 97 -11.74 1.95 12.04
N GLN A 98 -10.73 2.53 12.64
CA GLN A 98 -10.94 3.27 13.87
C GLN A 98 -11.59 4.64 13.64
N ASN A 99 -11.62 5.09 12.40
CA ASN A 99 -12.38 6.29 12.02
C ASN A 99 -13.74 5.94 11.43
N HIS A 100 -14.11 4.65 11.43
CA HIS A 100 -15.44 4.18 11.02
C HIS A 100 -15.82 4.63 9.61
N ARG A 101 -14.88 4.54 8.67
CA ARG A 101 -15.12 5.03 7.30
C ARG A 101 -14.28 4.24 6.29
N VAL A 102 -14.66 4.39 5.01
CA VAL A 102 -13.84 3.95 3.89
C VAL A 102 -13.40 5.21 3.17
N GLN A 103 -12.13 5.33 2.89
CA GLN A 103 -11.62 6.43 2.09
C GLN A 103 -11.24 5.91 0.72
N LYS A 104 -11.65 6.63 -0.32
CA LYS A 104 -11.26 6.35 -1.69
C LYS A 104 -10.19 7.34 -2.10
N LEU A 105 -9.03 6.82 -2.50
CA LEU A 105 -7.94 7.65 -2.98
C LEU A 105 -7.88 7.48 -4.49
N ILE A 106 -8.03 8.60 -5.19
CA ILE A 106 -8.06 8.60 -6.64
C ILE A 106 -6.63 8.58 -7.15
N ARG A 107 -6.33 7.59 -7.99
CA ARG A 107 -5.01 7.53 -8.60
C ARG A 107 -4.89 8.64 -9.62
N ARG A 108 -3.94 9.53 -9.36
CA ARG A 108 -3.59 10.48 -10.37
C ARG A 108 -2.49 9.88 -11.15
N GLU A 109 -2.70 9.84 -12.44
CA GLU A 109 -1.71 9.29 -13.30
C GLU A 109 -0.46 10.12 -13.11
N PRO A 110 0.58 9.55 -12.61
CA PRO A 110 1.79 10.32 -12.46
C PRO A 110 2.17 10.75 -13.83
N ALA A 111 2.32 11.99 -14.00
CA ALA A 111 2.89 12.43 -15.20
C ALA A 111 4.25 11.84 -15.20
N PRO A 112 4.55 11.00 -16.09
CA PRO A 112 5.92 10.59 -16.24
C PRO A 112 6.69 11.87 -16.37
N GLU A 113 7.78 11.88 -15.73
CA GLU A 113 8.52 13.05 -15.71
C GLU A 113 8.71 13.55 -17.05
N PHE A 114 8.67 12.67 -18.03
CA PHE A 114 8.83 13.15 -19.31
C PHE A 114 7.55 13.54 -19.91
N GLN A 115 6.46 13.31 -19.32
CA GLN A 115 5.32 13.52 -19.96
C GLN A 115 4.72 14.74 -19.71
N LEU A 116 5.13 15.39 -19.03
CA LEU A 116 4.54 16.40 -18.82
C LEU A 116 4.31 17.14 -19.83
N SER A 117 4.74 16.98 -20.52
CA SER A 117 4.52 17.68 -21.44
C SER A 117 3.42 17.53 -22.10
N SER A 118 3.01 17.21 -22.18
CA SER A 118 2.07 17.09 -22.87
C SER A 118 1.01 17.03 -22.45
N SER A 119 0.70 17.16 -22.17
CA SER A 119 -0.19 16.94 -22.00
C SER A 119 -0.93 17.16 -21.62
N PRO A 120 -1.43 17.46 -21.69
CA PRO A 120 -2.25 17.64 -21.10
C PRO A 120 -3.11 17.06 -20.87
N ASN A 121 -3.08 16.84 -20.87
CA ASN A 121 -3.80 16.39 -20.70
C ASN A 121 -4.19 16.24 -20.37
#